data_b7bc90634cbbdd457f9c1217587b64cd
#
_entry.id   b7bc90634cbbdd457f9c1217587b64cd
#
_cell.length_a   1.000
_cell.length_b   1.000
_cell.length_c   1.000
_cell.angle_alpha   90.00
_cell.angle_beta   90.00
_cell.angle_gamma   90.00
#
_symmetry.space_group_name_H-M   'P 1'
#
loop_
_entity.id
_entity.type
_entity.pdbx_description
1 polymer ?
#
loop_
_entity_poly.entity_id
_entity_poly.type
_entity_poly.pdbx_seq_one_letter_code
_entity_poly.pdbx_strand_id
1 'polypeptide(L)'
;MLDVSKLSLNIEMKENGIWFSKEHTSVHYPEEGNEWCQQIEENSFWFKHRNNCITTIMKHYPPPGPIFDIGGGNGFVALAIQKAGYDVIMVEPGISGARHARKRGIDTVICSTIENVGFAGNSLAAVGLFDVIEHIPADIDFLKTIRGSLGPHGRLYITVPSYQFLWSADDEFACHFRRYSMKTLLARLEESGFSPEYSTYIFSFLPVPIFLCRTVLSKLGFSKKRLEQECTDHECSGRIGETALNWLLRNELTVLEHKRRLLFGSSCLVVAKAI
;
A
#
# COMPACT_ATOMS: atom_id res chain seq x y z
N MET A 1 -11.26 -6.66 -20.28
CA MET A 1 -11.81 -6.47 -18.93
C MET A 1 -12.06 -7.83 -18.31
N LEU A 2 -11.45 -8.14 -17.17
CA LEU A 2 -11.65 -9.41 -16.48
C LEU A 2 -13.08 -9.47 -15.95
N ASP A 3 -13.76 -10.57 -16.19
CA ASP A 3 -15.11 -10.81 -15.67
C ASP A 3 -15.01 -11.28 -14.21
N VAL A 4 -15.13 -10.35 -13.28
CA VAL A 4 -14.98 -10.59 -11.83
C VAL A 4 -16.05 -11.56 -11.30
N SER A 5 -17.22 -11.67 -11.97
CA SER A 5 -18.28 -12.62 -11.58
C SER A 5 -17.81 -14.08 -11.66
N LYS A 6 -16.77 -14.36 -12.45
CA LYS A 6 -16.17 -15.69 -12.56
C LYS A 6 -15.18 -16.02 -11.46
N LEU A 7 -14.71 -15.01 -10.72
CA LEU A 7 -13.72 -15.18 -9.65
C LEU A 7 -14.36 -15.46 -8.29
N SER A 8 -15.61 -15.06 -8.12
CA SER A 8 -16.38 -15.30 -6.90
C SER A 8 -17.87 -15.28 -7.17
N LEU A 9 -18.59 -16.20 -6.52
CA LEU A 9 -20.07 -16.23 -6.50
C LEU A 9 -20.64 -15.37 -5.35
N ASN A 10 -19.79 -14.82 -4.50
CA ASN A 10 -20.20 -14.09 -3.30
C ASN A 10 -20.28 -12.57 -3.51
N ILE A 11 -20.15 -12.10 -4.74
CA ILE A 11 -20.20 -10.67 -5.08
C ILE A 11 -21.32 -10.38 -6.06
N GLU A 12 -21.87 -9.19 -5.98
CA GLU A 12 -22.88 -8.65 -6.89
C GLU A 12 -22.58 -7.20 -7.25
N MET A 13 -22.88 -6.82 -8.48
CA MET A 13 -22.72 -5.42 -8.91
C MET A 13 -23.92 -4.61 -8.42
N LYS A 14 -23.63 -3.50 -7.72
CA LYS A 14 -24.66 -2.58 -7.23
C LYS A 14 -24.48 -1.17 -7.81
N GLU A 15 -24.15 -0.22 -6.96
CA GLU A 15 -24.08 1.20 -7.30
C GLU A 15 -22.88 1.52 -8.20
N ASN A 16 -23.10 2.31 -9.23
CA ASN A 16 -22.04 2.97 -10.04
C ASN A 16 -20.95 2.01 -10.61
N GLY A 17 -21.27 0.72 -10.80
CA GLY A 17 -20.32 -0.26 -11.30
C GLY A 17 -19.31 -0.73 -10.24
N ILE A 18 -19.63 -0.60 -8.95
CA ILE A 18 -18.90 -1.18 -7.83
C ILE A 18 -19.52 -2.53 -7.50
N TRP A 19 -18.66 -3.54 -7.31
CA TRP A 19 -19.05 -4.86 -6.83
C TRP A 19 -19.08 -4.87 -5.30
N PHE A 20 -20.04 -5.55 -4.71
CA PHE A 20 -20.16 -5.70 -3.25
C PHE A 20 -20.24 -7.17 -2.90
N SER A 21 -19.62 -7.56 -1.78
CA SER A 21 -19.88 -8.88 -1.20
C SER A 21 -21.32 -8.96 -0.66
N LYS A 22 -21.89 -10.15 -0.72
CA LYS A 22 -23.21 -10.44 -0.14
C LYS A 22 -23.16 -10.41 1.39
N GLU A 23 -21.99 -10.72 1.95
CA GLU A 23 -21.72 -10.66 3.39
C GLU A 23 -20.96 -9.36 3.72
N HIS A 24 -21.32 -8.73 4.83
CA HIS A 24 -20.69 -7.51 5.30
C HIS A 24 -19.99 -7.77 6.64
N THR A 25 -18.69 -7.53 6.67
CA THR A 25 -17.91 -7.45 7.92
C THR A 25 -17.46 -6.00 8.10
N SER A 26 -17.73 -5.43 9.28
CA SER A 26 -17.19 -4.10 9.61
C SER A 26 -15.67 -4.18 9.77
N VAL A 27 -14.95 -3.28 9.15
CA VAL A 27 -13.49 -3.15 9.28
C VAL A 27 -13.19 -1.96 10.17
N HIS A 28 -12.18 -2.10 11.02
CA HIS A 28 -11.74 -1.07 11.99
C HIS A 28 -10.86 0.04 11.35
N TYR A 29 -11.07 0.40 10.10
CA TYR A 29 -10.41 1.56 9.51
C TYR A 29 -11.36 2.76 9.52
N PRO A 30 -10.95 3.93 10.06
CA PRO A 30 -11.80 5.11 10.11
C PRO A 30 -12.11 5.61 8.71
N GLU A 31 -13.40 5.78 8.36
CA GLU A 31 -13.79 6.35 7.06
C GLU A 31 -13.21 7.76 6.85
N GLU A 32 -13.04 8.53 7.92
CA GLU A 32 -12.41 9.86 7.94
C GLU A 32 -10.96 9.82 7.42
N GLY A 33 -10.24 8.70 7.61
CA GLY A 33 -8.91 8.50 7.07
C GLY A 33 -8.88 8.49 5.54
N ASN A 34 -9.87 7.90 4.89
CA ASN A 34 -9.99 7.91 3.43
C ASN A 34 -10.27 9.31 2.88
N GLU A 35 -11.12 10.09 3.54
CA GLU A 35 -11.42 11.48 3.14
C GLU A 35 -10.19 12.39 3.27
N TRP A 36 -9.44 12.26 4.37
CA TRP A 36 -8.21 13.00 4.58
C TRP A 36 -7.13 12.64 3.55
N CYS A 37 -6.88 11.35 3.32
CA CYS A 37 -5.94 10.88 2.29
C CYS A 37 -6.31 11.42 0.90
N GLN A 38 -7.59 11.46 0.55
CA GLN A 38 -8.05 11.95 -0.75
C GLN A 38 -7.59 13.39 -1.02
N GLN A 39 -7.56 14.25 0.00
CA GLN A 39 -7.19 15.67 -0.15
C GLN A 39 -5.68 15.85 -0.41
N ILE A 40 -4.84 14.97 0.10
CA ILE A 40 -3.38 15.12 0.04
C ILE A 40 -2.70 14.24 -1.01
N GLU A 41 -3.28 13.08 -1.40
CA GLU A 41 -2.64 12.09 -2.27
C GLU A 41 -2.11 12.69 -3.57
N GLU A 42 -2.89 13.56 -4.22
CA GLU A 42 -2.55 14.12 -5.53
C GLU A 42 -1.44 15.16 -5.47
N ASN A 43 -1.23 15.81 -4.34
CA ASN A 43 -0.22 16.86 -4.17
C ASN A 43 1.01 16.36 -3.41
N SER A 44 0.88 15.32 -2.60
CA SER A 44 1.95 14.76 -1.78
C SER A 44 3.06 14.11 -2.61
N PHE A 45 4.30 14.53 -2.40
CA PHE A 45 5.47 13.90 -2.97
C PHE A 45 5.62 12.45 -2.50
N TRP A 46 5.17 12.14 -1.27
CA TRP A 46 5.28 10.81 -0.68
C TRP A 46 4.45 9.79 -1.46
N PHE A 47 3.16 10.06 -1.66
CA PHE A 47 2.28 9.16 -2.41
C PHE A 47 2.73 8.99 -3.86
N LYS A 48 3.12 10.07 -4.53
CA LYS A 48 3.64 10.03 -5.91
C LYS A 48 4.91 9.19 -6.02
N HIS A 49 5.86 9.39 -5.12
CA HIS A 49 7.12 8.67 -5.15
C HIS A 49 6.95 7.19 -4.81
N ARG A 50 6.15 6.84 -3.79
CA ARG A 50 5.79 5.46 -3.50
C ARG A 50 5.25 4.75 -4.73
N ASN A 51 4.29 5.36 -5.41
CA ASN A 51 3.69 4.79 -6.62
C ASN A 51 4.71 4.62 -7.75
N ASN A 52 5.63 5.58 -7.92
CA ASN A 52 6.73 5.47 -8.89
C ASN A 52 7.68 4.31 -8.53
N CYS A 53 8.01 4.12 -7.26
CA CYS A 53 8.83 2.99 -6.80
C CYS A 53 8.14 1.65 -7.09
N ILE A 54 6.84 1.53 -6.73
CA ILE A 54 6.04 0.33 -6.98
C ILE A 54 6.04 0.00 -8.48
N THR A 55 5.63 0.94 -9.32
CA THR A 55 5.54 0.71 -10.77
C THR A 55 6.90 0.46 -11.44
N THR A 56 7.98 1.07 -10.92
CA THR A 56 9.35 0.79 -11.38
C THR A 56 9.74 -0.65 -11.09
N ILE A 57 9.45 -1.14 -9.89
CA ILE A 57 9.77 -2.53 -9.52
C ILE A 57 8.87 -3.53 -10.26
N MET A 58 7.60 -3.19 -10.51
CA MET A 58 6.70 -4.03 -11.32
C MET A 58 7.20 -4.22 -12.75
N LYS A 59 7.90 -3.26 -13.36
CA LYS A 59 8.53 -3.43 -14.69
C LYS A 59 9.62 -4.52 -14.66
N HIS A 60 10.33 -4.67 -13.56
CA HIS A 60 11.37 -5.69 -13.41
C HIS A 60 10.85 -7.05 -12.97
N TYR A 61 9.76 -7.04 -12.24
CA TYR A 61 9.08 -8.21 -11.71
C TYR A 61 7.59 -8.11 -12.08
N PRO A 62 7.23 -8.24 -13.38
CA PRO A 62 5.86 -8.04 -13.83
C PRO A 62 4.91 -9.07 -13.24
N PRO A 63 3.67 -8.68 -12.91
CA PRO A 63 2.66 -9.65 -12.48
C PRO A 63 2.35 -10.64 -13.61
N PRO A 64 2.14 -11.92 -13.30
CA PRO A 64 1.84 -12.94 -14.30
C PRO A 64 0.43 -12.83 -14.89
N GLY A 65 -0.38 -11.90 -14.41
CA GLY A 65 -1.73 -11.62 -14.83
C GLY A 65 -2.27 -10.40 -14.08
N PRO A 66 -3.60 -10.26 -13.95
CA PRO A 66 -4.19 -9.14 -13.22
C PRO A 66 -3.70 -9.06 -11.77
N ILE A 67 -3.48 -7.85 -11.28
CA ILE A 67 -3.11 -7.60 -9.89
C ILE A 67 -4.33 -7.18 -9.07
N PHE A 68 -4.47 -7.79 -7.91
CA PHE A 68 -5.50 -7.47 -6.92
C PHE A 68 -4.90 -6.55 -5.87
N ASP A 69 -5.27 -5.27 -5.90
CA ASP A 69 -4.87 -4.26 -4.92
C ASP A 69 -5.81 -4.36 -3.71
N ILE A 70 -5.36 -5.06 -2.67
CA ILE A 70 -6.14 -5.36 -1.46
C ILE A 70 -5.91 -4.26 -0.42
N GLY A 71 -6.99 -3.65 0.05
CA GLY A 71 -6.94 -2.46 0.90
C GLY A 71 -6.53 -1.22 0.10
N GLY A 72 -7.01 -1.08 -1.13
CA GLY A 72 -6.57 -0.05 -2.07
C GLY A 72 -6.96 1.39 -1.71
N GLY A 73 -7.72 1.59 -0.62
CA GLY A 73 -8.12 2.91 -0.13
C GLY A 73 -8.86 3.72 -1.20
N ASN A 74 -8.37 4.92 -1.50
CA ASN A 74 -8.94 5.80 -2.54
C ASN A 74 -8.49 5.45 -3.97
N GLY A 75 -7.80 4.34 -4.18
CA GLY A 75 -7.35 3.86 -5.49
C GLY A 75 -6.17 4.61 -6.09
N PHE A 76 -5.36 5.31 -5.29
CA PHE A 76 -4.24 6.10 -5.84
C PHE A 76 -3.10 5.21 -6.33
N VAL A 77 -2.82 4.08 -5.65
CA VAL A 77 -1.86 3.07 -6.12
C VAL A 77 -2.44 2.31 -7.32
N ALA A 78 -3.69 1.85 -7.21
CA ALA A 78 -4.39 1.14 -8.29
C ALA A 78 -4.36 1.95 -9.60
N LEU A 79 -4.62 3.27 -9.54
CA LEU A 79 -4.55 4.16 -10.71
C LEU A 79 -3.13 4.23 -11.30
N ALA A 80 -2.10 4.29 -10.46
CA ALA A 80 -0.72 4.32 -10.95
C ALA A 80 -0.35 3.02 -11.66
N ILE A 81 -0.77 1.87 -11.12
CA ILE A 81 -0.58 0.55 -11.71
C ILE A 81 -1.35 0.42 -13.04
N GLN A 82 -2.62 0.87 -13.08
CA GLN A 82 -3.44 0.89 -14.30
C GLN A 82 -2.81 1.77 -15.38
N LYS A 83 -2.34 2.97 -15.03
CA LYS A 83 -1.62 3.87 -15.95
C LYS A 83 -0.27 3.29 -16.43
N ALA A 84 0.34 2.41 -15.67
CA ALA A 84 1.54 1.69 -16.09
C ALA A 84 1.25 0.52 -17.05
N GLY A 85 -0.03 0.28 -17.39
CA GLY A 85 -0.47 -0.70 -18.39
C GLY A 85 -0.79 -2.09 -17.82
N TYR A 86 -0.97 -2.21 -16.50
CA TYR A 86 -1.37 -3.47 -15.86
C TYR A 86 -2.88 -3.49 -15.57
N ASP A 87 -3.49 -4.66 -15.73
CA ASP A 87 -4.87 -4.89 -15.30
C ASP A 87 -4.95 -4.91 -13.77
N VAL A 88 -5.80 -4.05 -13.19
CA VAL A 88 -5.97 -3.92 -11.74
C VAL A 88 -7.41 -4.21 -11.34
N ILE A 89 -7.59 -5.03 -10.32
CA ILE A 89 -8.83 -5.18 -9.59
C ILE A 89 -8.58 -4.67 -8.16
N MET A 90 -9.28 -3.63 -7.77
CA MET A 90 -9.15 -3.08 -6.42
C MET A 90 -10.18 -3.70 -5.48
N VAL A 91 -9.74 -4.10 -4.29
CA VAL A 91 -10.58 -4.61 -3.20
C VAL A 91 -10.41 -3.69 -2.00
N GLU A 92 -11.47 -3.00 -1.61
CA GLU A 92 -11.47 -2.00 -0.54
C GLU A 92 -12.71 -2.15 0.33
N PRO A 93 -12.57 -2.43 1.63
CA PRO A 93 -13.72 -2.61 2.51
C PRO A 93 -14.48 -1.31 2.82
N GLY A 94 -13.80 -0.14 2.79
CA GLY A 94 -14.40 1.17 3.03
C GLY A 94 -15.21 1.65 1.84
N ILE A 95 -16.50 1.93 2.06
CA ILE A 95 -17.40 2.38 0.98
C ILE A 95 -16.98 3.73 0.41
N SER A 96 -16.47 4.66 1.23
CA SER A 96 -15.97 5.96 0.77
C SER A 96 -14.74 5.78 -0.12
N GLY A 97 -13.76 4.95 0.28
CA GLY A 97 -12.59 4.62 -0.52
C GLY A 97 -12.95 3.98 -1.86
N ALA A 98 -13.84 2.98 -1.85
CA ALA A 98 -14.32 2.33 -3.07
C ALA A 98 -15.00 3.31 -4.04
N ARG A 99 -15.82 4.25 -3.52
CA ARG A 99 -16.46 5.30 -4.34
C ARG A 99 -15.44 6.28 -4.90
N HIS A 100 -14.43 6.69 -4.11
CA HIS A 100 -13.36 7.57 -4.57
C HIS A 100 -12.52 6.89 -5.66
N ALA A 101 -12.16 5.64 -5.50
CA ALA A 101 -11.44 4.86 -6.50
C ALA A 101 -12.22 4.77 -7.82
N ARG A 102 -13.53 4.52 -7.75
CA ARG A 102 -14.37 4.47 -8.94
C ARG A 102 -14.45 5.82 -9.64
N LYS A 103 -14.62 6.92 -8.89
CA LYS A 103 -14.58 8.29 -9.45
C LYS A 103 -13.22 8.64 -10.05
N ARG A 104 -12.12 8.09 -9.50
CA ARG A 104 -10.75 8.27 -9.99
C ARG A 104 -10.48 7.52 -11.30
N GLY A 105 -11.39 6.64 -11.71
CA GLY A 105 -11.32 5.91 -12.98
C GLY A 105 -10.73 4.51 -12.88
N ILE A 106 -10.78 3.88 -11.71
CA ILE A 106 -10.42 2.46 -11.59
C ILE A 106 -11.51 1.64 -12.25
N ASP A 107 -11.13 0.77 -13.20
CA ASP A 107 -12.06 0.01 -14.03
C ASP A 107 -12.87 -1.01 -13.24
N THR A 108 -12.24 -1.67 -12.26
CA THR A 108 -12.87 -2.72 -11.45
C THR A 108 -12.60 -2.48 -9.97
N VAL A 109 -13.68 -2.21 -9.22
CA VAL A 109 -13.64 -1.98 -7.77
C VAL A 109 -14.60 -2.93 -7.08
N ILE A 110 -14.12 -3.62 -6.04
CA ILE A 110 -14.89 -4.51 -5.17
C ILE A 110 -14.89 -3.89 -3.77
N CYS A 111 -16.07 -3.51 -3.27
CA CYS A 111 -16.24 -3.03 -1.90
C CYS A 111 -16.46 -4.24 -0.97
N SER A 112 -15.36 -4.72 -0.40
CA SER A 112 -15.36 -5.91 0.47
C SER A 112 -13.99 -6.11 1.14
N THR A 113 -13.92 -6.98 2.15
CA THR A 113 -12.66 -7.61 2.58
C THR A 113 -12.33 -8.79 1.65
N ILE A 114 -11.07 -9.20 1.62
CA ILE A 114 -10.65 -10.34 0.78
C ILE A 114 -11.35 -11.65 1.21
N GLU A 115 -11.58 -11.82 2.51
CA GLU A 115 -12.27 -12.98 3.06
C GLU A 115 -13.72 -13.06 2.57
N ASN A 116 -14.44 -11.93 2.60
CA ASN A 116 -15.85 -11.86 2.19
C ASN A 116 -16.03 -11.94 0.68
N VAL A 117 -15.05 -11.50 -0.12
CA VAL A 117 -15.09 -11.77 -1.56
C VAL A 117 -15.12 -13.27 -1.81
N GLY A 118 -14.38 -14.07 -1.02
CA GLY A 118 -14.38 -15.52 -1.18
C GLY A 118 -13.80 -15.95 -2.52
N PHE A 119 -12.64 -15.42 -2.90
CA PHE A 119 -11.93 -15.88 -4.09
C PHE A 119 -11.64 -17.38 -4.00
N ALA A 120 -11.78 -18.08 -5.11
CA ALA A 120 -11.37 -19.47 -5.16
C ALA A 120 -9.88 -19.60 -4.84
N GLY A 121 -9.51 -20.63 -4.09
CA GLY A 121 -8.10 -20.89 -3.78
C GLY A 121 -7.25 -21.00 -5.05
N ASN A 122 -6.04 -20.47 -5.02
CA ASN A 122 -5.10 -20.49 -6.14
C ASN A 122 -5.60 -19.78 -7.42
N SER A 123 -6.53 -18.84 -7.32
CA SER A 123 -7.14 -18.18 -8.49
C SER A 123 -6.49 -16.83 -8.84
N LEU A 124 -5.81 -16.18 -7.90
CA LEU A 124 -5.25 -14.86 -8.14
C LEU A 124 -3.85 -14.94 -8.75
N ALA A 125 -3.60 -14.14 -9.78
CA ALA A 125 -2.29 -14.09 -10.45
C ALA A 125 -1.28 -13.26 -9.65
N ALA A 126 -1.70 -12.13 -9.11
CA ALA A 126 -0.86 -11.27 -8.28
C ALA A 126 -1.69 -10.49 -7.27
N VAL A 127 -1.08 -10.16 -6.13
CA VAL A 127 -1.68 -9.34 -5.07
C VAL A 127 -0.75 -8.18 -4.73
N GLY A 128 -1.31 -6.99 -4.55
CA GLY A 128 -0.67 -5.83 -3.95
C GLY A 128 -1.21 -5.60 -2.54
N LEU A 129 -0.31 -5.39 -1.58
CA LEU A 129 -0.58 -4.98 -0.20
C LEU A 129 0.25 -3.72 0.08
N PHE A 130 -0.32 -2.56 -0.20
CA PHE A 130 0.42 -1.30 -0.12
C PHE A 130 0.01 -0.51 1.12
N ASP A 131 0.82 -0.64 2.18
CA ASP A 131 0.58 -0.10 3.52
C ASP A 131 -0.75 -0.63 4.11
N VAL A 132 -0.83 -1.96 4.25
CA VAL A 132 -2.02 -2.70 4.70
C VAL A 132 -1.75 -3.54 5.94
N ILE A 133 -0.69 -4.36 5.95
CA ILE A 133 -0.52 -5.37 7.01
C ILE A 133 -0.16 -4.78 8.37
N GLU A 134 0.31 -3.54 8.43
CA GLU A 134 0.51 -2.79 9.67
C GLU A 134 -0.79 -2.54 10.42
N HIS A 135 -1.93 -2.54 9.72
CA HIS A 135 -3.28 -2.39 10.27
C HIS A 135 -3.91 -3.73 10.68
N ILE A 136 -3.23 -4.85 10.42
CA ILE A 136 -3.75 -6.20 10.68
C ILE A 136 -3.09 -6.77 11.94
N PRO A 137 -3.84 -7.04 13.03
CA PRO A 137 -3.27 -7.59 14.26
C PRO A 137 -2.61 -8.94 14.03
N ALA A 138 -3.28 -9.86 13.32
CA ALA A 138 -2.82 -11.21 12.97
C ALA A 138 -2.25 -11.23 11.54
N ASP A 139 -1.17 -10.49 11.30
CA ASP A 139 -0.58 -10.29 9.97
C ASP A 139 -0.09 -11.59 9.30
N ILE A 140 0.43 -12.55 10.07
CA ILE A 140 0.86 -13.85 9.53
C ILE A 140 -0.34 -14.65 9.01
N ASP A 141 -1.45 -14.69 9.74
CA ASP A 141 -2.65 -15.42 9.32
C ASP A 141 -3.29 -14.76 8.09
N PHE A 142 -3.30 -13.42 8.05
CA PHE A 142 -3.73 -12.67 6.88
C PHE A 142 -2.84 -12.97 5.66
N LEU A 143 -1.52 -12.96 5.82
CA LEU A 143 -0.58 -13.32 4.76
C LEU A 143 -0.77 -14.78 4.28
N LYS A 144 -1.10 -15.73 5.17
CA LYS A 144 -1.46 -17.11 4.79
C LYS A 144 -2.76 -17.15 3.98
N THR A 145 -3.76 -16.32 4.32
CA THR A 145 -4.98 -16.17 3.52
C THR A 145 -4.68 -15.66 2.11
N ILE A 146 -3.85 -14.61 2.01
CA ILE A 146 -3.35 -14.09 0.73
C ILE A 146 -2.62 -15.19 -0.06
N ARG A 147 -1.73 -15.94 0.62
CA ARG A 147 -1.00 -17.05 -0.01
C ARG A 147 -1.95 -18.11 -0.57
N GLY A 148 -2.99 -18.48 0.18
CA GLY A 148 -3.98 -19.47 -0.25
C GLY A 148 -4.82 -19.01 -1.45
N SER A 149 -4.96 -17.71 -1.66
CA SER A 149 -5.67 -17.13 -2.80
C SER A 149 -4.81 -17.07 -4.06
N LEU A 150 -3.49 -16.94 -3.91
CA LEU A 150 -2.54 -16.84 -5.04
C LEU A 150 -2.34 -18.19 -5.71
N GLY A 151 -2.42 -18.19 -7.03
CA GLY A 151 -2.10 -19.35 -7.86
C GLY A 151 -0.60 -19.74 -7.81
N PRO A 152 -0.24 -20.89 -8.41
CA PRO A 152 1.15 -21.30 -8.55
C PRO A 152 1.97 -20.19 -9.22
N HIS A 153 3.10 -19.83 -8.61
CA HIS A 153 3.96 -18.73 -9.05
C HIS A 153 3.31 -17.33 -8.99
N GLY A 154 2.16 -17.20 -8.32
CA GLY A 154 1.52 -15.92 -8.05
C GLY A 154 2.46 -14.99 -7.29
N ARG A 155 2.34 -13.68 -7.53
CA ARG A 155 3.28 -12.69 -7.01
C ARG A 155 2.61 -11.76 -6.01
N LEU A 156 3.31 -11.52 -4.91
CA LEU A 156 2.94 -10.52 -3.90
C LEU A 156 3.85 -9.31 -4.03
N TYR A 157 3.25 -8.12 -4.09
CA TYR A 157 3.94 -6.84 -3.95
C TYR A 157 3.49 -6.21 -2.65
N ILE A 158 4.43 -5.79 -1.81
CA ILE A 158 4.09 -5.28 -0.50
C ILE A 158 4.93 -4.05 -0.14
N THR A 159 4.27 -3.01 0.37
CA THR A 159 4.93 -1.92 1.08
C THR A 159 4.43 -1.86 2.52
N VAL A 160 5.32 -1.48 3.44
CA VAL A 160 4.99 -1.24 4.86
C VAL A 160 5.89 -0.15 5.44
N PRO A 161 5.44 0.61 6.44
CA PRO A 161 6.28 1.55 7.16
C PRO A 161 7.40 0.82 7.90
N SER A 162 8.62 1.39 7.82
CA SER A 162 9.79 0.76 8.42
C SER A 162 10.14 1.32 9.79
N TYR A 163 10.83 0.48 10.56
CA TYR A 163 11.47 0.77 11.84
C TYR A 163 10.57 1.25 12.97
N GLN A 164 10.40 0.39 13.98
CA GLN A 164 9.63 0.70 15.18
C GLN A 164 10.12 1.95 15.93
N PHE A 165 11.41 2.31 15.80
CA PHE A 165 11.95 3.53 16.44
C PHE A 165 11.44 4.82 15.78
N LEU A 166 10.85 4.76 14.57
CA LEU A 166 10.20 5.89 13.89
C LEU A 166 8.72 6.05 14.28
N TRP A 167 8.22 5.21 15.18
CA TRP A 167 6.84 5.31 15.66
C TRP A 167 6.51 6.70 16.17
N SER A 168 5.37 7.23 15.75
CA SER A 168 4.91 8.59 16.09
C SER A 168 3.38 8.60 16.30
N ALA A 169 2.85 9.76 16.65
CA ALA A 169 1.40 9.96 16.74
C ALA A 169 0.65 9.71 15.42
N ASP A 170 1.35 9.81 14.28
CA ASP A 170 0.76 9.51 12.97
C ASP A 170 0.41 8.02 12.84
N ASP A 171 1.26 7.14 13.40
CA ASP A 171 0.97 5.70 13.43
C ASP A 171 -0.25 5.38 14.30
N GLU A 172 -0.40 6.07 15.42
CA GLU A 172 -1.53 5.93 16.33
C GLU A 172 -2.82 6.43 15.67
N PHE A 173 -2.75 7.57 14.98
CA PHE A 173 -3.88 8.14 14.23
C PHE A 173 -4.30 7.21 13.08
N ALA A 174 -3.33 6.63 12.36
CA ALA A 174 -3.57 5.66 11.31
C ALA A 174 -3.98 4.26 11.85
N CYS A 175 -4.09 4.08 13.16
CA CYS A 175 -4.41 2.79 13.79
C CYS A 175 -3.42 1.67 13.42
N HIS A 176 -2.14 1.97 13.28
CA HIS A 176 -1.11 0.96 13.07
C HIS A 176 -0.91 0.11 14.32
N PHE A 177 -0.65 -1.16 14.15
CA PHE A 177 -0.22 -2.06 15.24
C PHE A 177 1.30 -2.12 15.35
N ARG A 178 2.02 -1.91 14.25
CA ARG A 178 3.48 -2.05 14.17
C ARG A 178 4.10 -1.39 12.95
N ARG A 179 5.42 -1.19 13.03
CA ARG A 179 6.30 -0.94 11.89
C ARG A 179 7.26 -2.12 11.73
N TYR A 180 7.77 -2.32 10.54
CA TYR A 180 8.60 -3.49 10.20
C TYR A 180 10.06 -3.09 9.98
N SER A 181 10.99 -3.98 10.30
CA SER A 181 12.31 -3.99 9.68
C SER A 181 12.26 -4.91 8.46
N MET A 182 13.18 -4.76 7.52
CA MET A 182 13.27 -5.70 6.39
C MET A 182 13.41 -7.14 6.88
N LYS A 183 14.23 -7.37 7.92
CA LYS A 183 14.41 -8.70 8.52
C LYS A 183 13.09 -9.29 9.04
N THR A 184 12.30 -8.51 9.77
CA THR A 184 11.04 -8.99 10.34
C THR A 184 9.98 -9.19 9.26
N LEU A 185 9.92 -8.35 8.23
CA LEU A 185 9.00 -8.51 7.12
C LEU A 185 9.31 -9.79 6.33
N LEU A 186 10.57 -10.01 5.96
CA LEU A 186 10.99 -11.19 5.22
C LEU A 186 10.69 -12.48 6.00
N ALA A 187 10.98 -12.52 7.30
CA ALA A 187 10.68 -13.69 8.15
C ALA A 187 9.16 -14.00 8.17
N ARG A 188 8.28 -12.98 8.26
CA ARG A 188 6.83 -13.19 8.20
C ARG A 188 6.35 -13.68 6.84
N LEU A 189 6.93 -13.16 5.76
CA LEU A 189 6.62 -13.64 4.41
C LEU A 189 7.02 -15.11 4.25
N GLU A 190 8.22 -15.50 4.67
CA GLU A 190 8.70 -16.88 4.62
C GLU A 190 7.82 -17.82 5.46
N GLU A 191 7.45 -17.42 6.68
CA GLU A 191 6.55 -18.18 7.57
C GLU A 191 5.15 -18.35 6.96
N SER A 192 4.73 -17.42 6.10
CA SER A 192 3.43 -17.43 5.43
C SER A 192 3.45 -18.14 4.07
N GLY A 193 4.57 -18.76 3.67
CA GLY A 193 4.69 -19.52 2.41
C GLY A 193 5.02 -18.66 1.20
N PHE A 194 5.77 -17.58 1.40
CA PHE A 194 6.30 -16.74 0.32
C PHE A 194 7.83 -16.84 0.22
N SER A 195 8.34 -16.79 -1.00
CA SER A 195 9.79 -16.67 -1.29
C SER A 195 10.08 -15.27 -1.81
N PRO A 196 10.84 -14.43 -1.08
CA PRO A 196 11.21 -13.10 -1.55
C PRO A 196 12.09 -13.15 -2.82
N GLU A 197 11.67 -12.44 -3.88
CA GLU A 197 12.44 -12.28 -5.12
C GLU A 197 13.29 -11.00 -5.09
N TYR A 198 12.72 -9.94 -4.50
CA TYR A 198 13.38 -8.64 -4.39
C TYR A 198 12.92 -7.95 -3.10
N SER A 199 13.84 -7.24 -2.47
CA SER A 199 13.54 -6.45 -1.28
C SER A 199 14.43 -5.22 -1.23
N THR A 200 13.85 -4.06 -0.90
CA THR A 200 14.54 -2.79 -0.78
C THR A 200 13.82 -1.90 0.22
N TYR A 201 14.54 -0.94 0.77
CA TYR A 201 13.88 0.21 1.38
C TYR A 201 13.56 1.26 0.31
N ILE A 202 12.64 2.16 0.61
CA ILE A 202 12.35 3.37 -0.14
C ILE A 202 12.28 4.55 0.83
N PHE A 203 12.37 5.79 0.30
CA PHE A 203 12.49 7.00 1.10
C PHE A 203 13.73 7.00 2.02
N SER A 204 14.89 6.74 1.42
CA SER A 204 16.17 6.58 2.16
C SER A 204 16.60 7.81 2.94
N PHE A 205 16.14 8.99 2.56
CA PHE A 205 16.45 10.27 3.20
C PHE A 205 15.47 10.66 4.32
N LEU A 206 14.28 10.05 4.40
CA LEU A 206 13.24 10.44 5.36
C LEU A 206 13.44 9.94 6.80
N PRO A 207 14.11 8.82 7.12
CA PRO A 207 14.18 8.35 8.51
C PRO A 207 14.77 9.39 9.48
N VAL A 208 15.77 10.18 9.06
CA VAL A 208 16.36 11.20 9.92
C VAL A 208 15.40 12.36 10.21
N PRO A 209 14.78 13.01 9.21
CA PRO A 209 13.74 14.02 9.44
C PRO A 209 12.56 13.48 10.26
N ILE A 210 12.05 12.28 9.96
CA ILE A 210 10.95 11.69 10.70
C ILE A 210 11.32 11.50 12.17
N PHE A 211 12.50 10.94 12.44
CA PHE A 211 12.95 10.74 13.81
C PHE A 211 13.06 12.06 14.58
N LEU A 212 13.68 13.08 14.01
CA LEU A 212 13.88 14.37 14.68
C LEU A 212 12.57 15.15 14.82
N CYS A 213 11.80 15.26 13.75
CA CYS A 213 10.64 16.16 13.70
C CYS A 213 9.34 15.53 14.18
N ARG A 214 9.17 14.20 14.09
CA ARG A 214 7.95 13.52 14.49
C ARG A 214 8.14 12.70 15.76
N THR A 215 9.07 11.76 15.76
CA THR A 215 9.25 10.82 16.88
C THR A 215 9.68 11.52 18.15
N VAL A 216 10.70 12.39 18.08
CA VAL A 216 11.21 13.10 19.27
C VAL A 216 10.19 14.11 19.78
N LEU A 217 9.57 14.90 18.90
CA LEU A 217 8.57 15.89 19.29
C LEU A 217 7.30 15.22 19.88
N SER A 218 6.86 14.11 19.32
CA SER A 218 5.73 13.34 19.84
C SER A 218 6.02 12.84 21.27
N LYS A 219 7.22 12.27 21.51
CA LYS A 219 7.63 11.81 22.84
C LYS A 219 7.78 12.94 23.86
N LEU A 220 8.05 14.16 23.42
CA LEU A 220 8.14 15.35 24.28
C LEU A 220 6.78 16.01 24.55
N GLY A 221 5.67 15.43 24.06
CA GLY A 221 4.31 15.91 24.30
C GLY A 221 3.87 17.10 23.44
N PHE A 222 4.65 17.49 22.42
CA PHE A 222 4.31 18.60 21.51
C PHE A 222 3.35 18.22 20.38
N SER A 223 2.87 17.00 20.35
CA SER A 223 2.16 16.39 19.23
C SER A 223 0.71 16.85 19.03
N LYS A 224 0.02 17.35 20.08
CA LYS A 224 -1.43 17.60 20.04
C LYS A 224 -1.90 18.79 19.18
N LYS A 225 -1.03 19.72 18.82
CA LYS A 225 -1.42 20.93 18.02
C LYS A 225 -1.07 20.84 16.54
N ARG A 226 -0.38 19.78 16.10
CA ARG A 226 0.20 19.68 14.76
C ARG A 226 -0.70 18.97 13.74
N LEU A 227 -1.67 18.20 14.19
CA LEU A 227 -2.61 17.47 13.31
C LEU A 227 -3.44 18.38 12.38
N GLU A 228 -3.66 19.64 12.78
CA GLU A 228 -4.34 20.65 11.93
C GLU A 228 -3.39 21.35 10.92
N GLN A 229 -2.07 21.24 11.10
CA GLN A 229 -1.06 21.86 10.24
C GLN A 229 -0.41 20.90 9.22
N GLU A 230 -0.69 19.60 9.29
CA GLU A 230 -0.01 18.58 8.49
C GLU A 230 -0.32 18.58 7.00
N CYS A 231 -1.34 19.29 6.54
CA CYS A 231 -1.50 19.56 5.10
C CYS A 231 -0.30 20.29 4.49
N THR A 232 0.52 20.95 5.31
CA THR A 232 1.69 21.72 4.87
C THR A 232 3.01 20.92 4.85
N ASP A 233 3.12 19.84 5.63
CA ASP A 233 4.36 19.03 5.70
C ASP A 233 4.59 18.17 4.44
N HIS A 234 3.55 17.97 3.62
CA HIS A 234 3.63 17.32 2.31
C HIS A 234 3.97 18.30 1.17
N GLU A 235 4.02 19.60 1.44
CA GLU A 235 4.46 20.64 0.52
C GLU A 235 5.82 21.19 0.98
N CYS A 236 6.87 20.93 0.21
CA CYS A 236 8.17 21.56 0.44
C CYS A 236 8.07 23.06 0.15
N SER A 237 8.07 23.89 1.20
CA SER A 237 8.07 25.34 1.09
C SER A 237 9.44 25.83 0.60
N GLY A 238 9.52 26.25 -0.66
CA GLY A 238 10.67 26.96 -1.25
C GLY A 238 11.37 26.22 -2.40
N ARG A 239 11.71 26.97 -3.46
CA ARG A 239 12.33 26.45 -4.70
C ARG A 239 13.58 25.60 -4.48
N ILE A 240 14.43 25.92 -3.50
CA ILE A 240 15.67 25.18 -3.24
C ILE A 240 15.38 23.83 -2.58
N GLY A 241 14.46 23.80 -1.61
CA GLY A 241 14.04 22.56 -0.96
C GLY A 241 13.37 21.58 -1.93
N GLU A 242 12.51 22.10 -2.79
CA GLU A 242 11.83 21.31 -3.83
C GLU A 242 12.82 20.70 -4.85
N THR A 243 13.83 21.48 -5.28
CA THR A 243 14.85 21.00 -6.21
C THR A 243 15.70 19.89 -5.59
N ALA A 244 16.12 20.06 -4.34
CA ALA A 244 16.90 19.05 -3.60
C ALA A 244 16.08 17.78 -3.37
N LEU A 245 14.83 17.90 -2.96
CA LEU A 245 13.91 16.78 -2.79
C LEU A 245 13.73 16.00 -4.10
N ASN A 246 13.42 16.69 -5.20
CA ASN A 246 13.24 16.06 -6.51
C ASN A 246 14.52 15.35 -6.97
N TRP A 247 15.70 15.89 -6.68
CA TRP A 247 16.97 15.23 -6.97
C TRP A 247 17.14 13.94 -6.16
N LEU A 248 16.83 13.95 -4.84
CA LEU A 248 16.88 12.77 -3.99
C LEU A 248 15.92 11.67 -4.47
N LEU A 249 14.67 12.05 -4.78
CA LEU A 249 13.64 11.13 -5.27
C LEU A 249 14.05 10.49 -6.62
N ARG A 250 14.62 11.27 -7.54
CA ARG A 250 15.11 10.76 -8.83
C ARG A 250 16.28 9.79 -8.66
N ASN A 251 17.24 10.11 -7.80
CA ASN A 251 18.37 9.21 -7.53
C ASN A 251 17.90 7.88 -6.96
N GLU A 252 16.94 7.91 -6.05
CA GLU A 252 16.34 6.70 -5.49
C GLU A 252 15.66 5.85 -6.59
N LEU A 253 14.87 6.46 -7.47
CA LEU A 253 14.27 5.75 -8.61
C LEU A 253 15.33 5.14 -9.54
N THR A 254 16.42 5.88 -9.83
CA THR A 254 17.52 5.38 -10.64
C THR A 254 18.17 4.13 -10.02
N VAL A 255 18.31 4.08 -8.69
CA VAL A 255 18.79 2.87 -7.99
C VAL A 255 17.85 1.68 -8.25
N LEU A 256 16.53 1.90 -8.15
CA LEU A 256 15.51 0.87 -8.39
C LEU A 256 15.45 0.42 -9.87
N GLU A 257 15.57 1.36 -10.81
CA GLU A 257 15.62 1.08 -12.24
C GLU A 257 16.78 0.15 -12.63
N HIS A 258 17.89 0.20 -11.89
CA HIS A 258 19.02 -0.71 -12.05
C HIS A 258 18.94 -1.98 -11.19
N LYS A 259 17.78 -2.29 -10.60
CA LYS A 259 17.55 -3.44 -9.69
C LYS A 259 18.46 -3.44 -8.46
N ARG A 260 19.06 -2.30 -8.12
CA ARG A 260 19.87 -2.16 -6.91
C ARG A 260 18.95 -1.99 -5.69
N ARG A 261 19.52 -2.19 -4.49
CA ARG A 261 18.77 -2.13 -3.24
C ARG A 261 19.25 -0.96 -2.39
N LEU A 262 18.31 -0.29 -1.75
CA LEU A 262 18.59 0.65 -0.68
C LEU A 262 18.58 -0.11 0.64
N LEU A 263 19.59 0.12 1.46
CA LEU A 263 19.77 -0.61 2.74
C LEU A 263 19.05 0.06 3.92
N PHE A 264 18.52 1.26 3.70
CA PHE A 264 17.87 2.08 4.72
C PHE A 264 16.80 2.96 4.08
N GLY A 265 15.68 3.21 4.78
CA GLY A 265 14.57 4.04 4.30
C GLY A 265 13.37 3.96 5.23
N SER A 266 12.40 4.85 5.09
CA SER A 266 11.24 4.91 5.98
C SER A 266 10.11 3.93 5.61
N SER A 267 10.21 3.25 4.48
CA SER A 267 9.30 2.17 4.09
C SER A 267 10.06 0.99 3.48
N CYS A 268 9.57 -0.22 3.71
CA CYS A 268 10.03 -1.43 3.03
C CYS A 268 9.21 -1.63 1.75
N LEU A 269 9.84 -2.13 0.68
CA LEU A 269 9.19 -2.62 -0.54
C LEU A 269 9.73 -4.00 -0.85
N VAL A 270 8.85 -4.99 -0.98
CA VAL A 270 9.21 -6.38 -1.27
C VAL A 270 8.35 -6.93 -2.40
N VAL A 271 8.97 -7.74 -3.25
CA VAL A 271 8.29 -8.64 -4.20
C VAL A 271 8.59 -10.06 -3.79
N ALA A 272 7.57 -10.87 -3.67
CA ALA A 272 7.71 -12.28 -3.28
C ALA A 272 6.84 -13.19 -4.15
N LYS A 273 7.24 -14.45 -4.28
CA LYS A 273 6.46 -15.50 -4.93
C LYS A 273 5.77 -16.38 -3.92
N ALA A 274 4.57 -16.83 -4.27
CA ALA A 274 3.89 -17.93 -3.60
C ALA A 274 4.62 -19.25 -3.83
N ILE A 275 5.00 -19.98 -2.75
CA ILE A 275 5.66 -21.30 -2.78
C ILE A 275 4.73 -22.40 -2.30
#